data_f4e53824d0837fd79945c65d1268e2fb
#
_entry.id   f4e53824d0837fd79945c65d1268e2fb
#
_cell.length_a   1.000
_cell.length_b   1.000
_cell.length_c   1.000
_cell.angle_alpha   90.00
_cell.angle_beta   90.00
_cell.angle_gamma   90.00
#
_symmetry.space_group_name_H-M   'P 1'
#
loop_
_entity.id
_entity.type
_entity.pdbx_description
1 polymer ?
#
loop_
_entity_poly.entity_id
_entity_poly.type
_entity_poly.pdbx_seq_one_letter_code
_entity_poly.pdbx_strand_id
1 'polypeptide(L)'
;AEYGFELNEFDPFFNFRATEYIVENGFFEYFQWHDTKSWYLPEDFSGISGRDVSATSQIMLHSTAAITYQIFGGNSSLYDFTILFPAIIGSLTVVVIFALVRLFAGTTAGLFASLLFAVSLPIIIRGSIGWFKSEPLGIFYGLLGLYLFLSAIRSENKKVAALKIIFGGIIMAFGMASWGGNQFFVIPIGLFILALPFLRKDHKFLLWSVPLFVGIFLLISGSFERPGLSFVLGLGGLSLLIPTVFLVTSILVQKISKDENKIRNSLFLLISIIVVGSFLIVLNDESNLLPLPSFRYLNAMNPFLTTVDPLVDSVAEHQSTSITISFLLHSVWMIFAGIGVW
;
A
#
# COMPACT_ATOMS: atom_id res chain seq x y z
N ALA A 1 12.45 20.49 25.77
CA ALA A 1 12.28 21.52 24.72
C ALA A 1 11.67 22.76 25.36
N GLU A 2 12.18 23.95 25.07
CA GLU A 2 11.73 25.22 25.65
C GLU A 2 10.26 25.54 25.28
N TYR A 3 9.81 25.01 24.11
CA TYR A 3 8.48 25.25 23.54
C TYR A 3 7.59 24.00 23.50
N GLY A 4 7.99 22.90 24.13
CA GLY A 4 7.25 21.62 24.09
C GLY A 4 7.50 20.78 22.84
N PHE A 5 6.59 19.85 22.59
CA PHE A 5 6.58 19.06 21.35
C PHE A 5 5.65 19.72 20.34
N GLU A 6 6.08 19.78 19.09
CA GLU A 6 5.34 20.41 18.00
C GLU A 6 5.25 19.46 16.79
N LEU A 7 4.31 19.74 15.90
CA LEU A 7 4.24 19.10 14.60
C LEU A 7 5.42 19.57 13.74
N ASN A 8 6.07 18.64 13.04
CA ASN A 8 7.23 18.91 12.19
C ASN A 8 6.80 19.08 10.73
N GLU A 9 7.29 20.12 10.04
CA GLU A 9 7.00 20.44 8.65
C GLU A 9 5.55 20.90 8.37
N PHE A 10 5.21 21.14 7.09
CA PHE A 10 3.92 21.70 6.67
C PHE A 10 2.79 20.68 6.61
N ASP A 11 3.06 19.48 6.07
CA ASP A 11 2.05 18.44 5.87
C ASP A 11 1.36 18.00 7.19
N PRO A 12 2.08 17.79 8.31
CA PRO A 12 1.46 17.50 9.59
C PRO A 12 0.43 18.50 10.06
N PHE A 13 0.63 19.80 9.82
CA PHE A 13 -0.36 20.83 10.16
C PHE A 13 -1.63 20.73 9.31
N PHE A 14 -1.47 20.43 8.01
CA PHE A 14 -2.63 20.14 7.15
C PHE A 14 -3.35 18.88 7.62
N ASN A 15 -2.62 17.79 7.90
CA ASN A 15 -3.21 16.54 8.36
C ASN A 15 -3.92 16.69 9.73
N PHE A 16 -3.34 17.50 10.64
CA PHE A 16 -3.99 17.85 11.89
C PHE A 16 -5.34 18.55 11.65
N ARG A 17 -5.34 19.60 10.82
CA ARG A 17 -6.56 20.35 10.49
C ARG A 17 -7.62 19.50 9.82
N ALA A 18 -7.22 18.58 8.94
CA ALA A 18 -8.14 17.63 8.31
C ALA A 18 -8.72 16.63 9.30
N THR A 19 -7.93 16.22 10.29
CA THR A 19 -8.38 15.37 11.40
C THR A 19 -9.34 16.13 12.33
N GLU A 20 -9.01 17.38 12.66
CA GLU A 20 -9.84 18.29 13.46
C GLU A 20 -11.20 18.50 12.79
N TYR A 21 -11.22 18.73 11.47
CA TYR A 21 -12.46 18.86 10.72
C TYR A 21 -13.38 17.64 10.87
N ILE A 22 -12.83 16.42 10.81
CA ILE A 22 -13.61 15.19 11.02
C ILE A 22 -14.13 15.09 12.45
N VAL A 23 -13.32 15.48 13.45
CA VAL A 23 -13.70 15.44 14.88
C VAL A 23 -14.84 16.42 15.17
N GLU A 24 -14.81 17.60 14.57
CA GLU A 24 -15.78 18.68 14.80
C GLU A 24 -17.07 18.52 13.99
N ASN A 25 -16.97 18.10 12.72
CA ASN A 25 -18.09 18.09 11.78
C ASN A 25 -18.60 16.67 11.45
N GLY A 26 -17.83 15.65 11.77
CA GLY A 26 -18.14 14.27 11.46
C GLY A 26 -17.52 13.74 10.15
N PHE A 27 -17.48 12.42 10.05
CA PHE A 27 -16.81 11.73 8.94
C PHE A 27 -17.43 12.04 7.57
N PHE A 28 -18.74 12.15 7.47
CA PHE A 28 -19.41 12.33 6.17
C PHE A 28 -19.23 13.73 5.59
N GLU A 29 -19.07 14.75 6.44
CA GLU A 29 -18.84 16.13 5.99
C GLU A 29 -17.46 16.30 5.34
N TYR A 30 -16.51 15.40 5.65
CA TYR A 30 -15.18 15.40 5.04
C TYR A 30 -15.24 15.30 3.50
N PHE A 31 -16.19 14.57 2.94
CA PHE A 31 -16.33 14.39 1.49
C PHE A 31 -16.87 15.61 0.74
N GLN A 32 -17.36 16.59 1.46
CA GLN A 32 -17.87 17.84 0.90
C GLN A 32 -16.96 19.04 1.25
N TRP A 33 -15.88 18.76 1.98
CA TRP A 33 -15.02 19.81 2.48
C TRP A 33 -14.03 20.31 1.44
N HIS A 34 -14.12 21.63 1.15
CA HIS A 34 -13.16 22.36 0.35
C HIS A 34 -12.33 23.26 1.26
N ASP A 35 -11.02 22.97 1.36
CA ASP A 35 -10.12 23.74 2.22
C ASP A 35 -9.60 25.00 1.52
N THR A 36 -10.09 26.15 1.94
CA THR A 36 -9.68 27.47 1.42
C THR A 36 -8.38 28.00 2.04
N LYS A 37 -7.81 27.30 3.03
CA LYS A 37 -6.59 27.71 3.74
C LYS A 37 -5.32 26.99 3.25
N SER A 38 -5.42 25.93 2.43
CA SER A 38 -4.27 25.21 1.90
C SER A 38 -3.64 25.97 0.72
N TRP A 39 -3.98 25.61 -0.47
CA TRP A 39 -3.60 26.32 -1.68
C TRP A 39 -4.87 26.68 -2.46
N TYR A 40 -4.83 27.87 -3.01
CA TYR A 40 -5.99 28.44 -3.67
C TYR A 40 -6.03 27.95 -5.12
N LEU A 41 -7.09 27.24 -5.47
CA LEU A 41 -7.48 27.08 -6.87
C LEU A 41 -8.42 28.22 -7.22
N PRO A 42 -8.23 28.90 -8.37
CA PRO A 42 -9.24 29.82 -8.89
C PRO A 42 -10.60 29.11 -8.91
N GLU A 43 -11.67 29.87 -8.67
CA GLU A 43 -13.03 29.34 -8.83
C GLU A 43 -13.12 28.60 -10.17
N ASP A 44 -13.48 27.32 -10.12
CA ASP A 44 -13.80 26.56 -11.30
C ASP A 44 -15.18 27.02 -11.85
N PHE A 45 -15.62 26.41 -12.95
CA PHE A 45 -16.91 26.72 -13.55
C PHE A 45 -18.11 26.44 -12.64
N SER A 46 -17.90 25.77 -11.50
CA SER A 46 -18.94 25.47 -10.50
C SER A 46 -19.06 26.55 -9.41
N GLY A 47 -18.13 27.52 -9.37
CA GLY A 47 -18.08 28.57 -8.34
C GLY A 47 -17.57 28.07 -6.98
N ILE A 48 -16.99 26.87 -6.91
CA ILE A 48 -16.43 26.30 -5.69
C ILE A 48 -14.95 26.71 -5.60
N SER A 49 -14.58 27.37 -4.51
CA SER A 49 -13.20 27.77 -4.24
C SER A 49 -12.55 26.83 -3.20
N GLY A 50 -11.25 26.62 -3.31
CA GLY A 50 -10.47 25.84 -2.37
C GLY A 50 -10.12 24.43 -2.86
N ARG A 51 -9.34 23.75 -2.03
CA ARG A 51 -8.87 22.38 -2.29
C ARG A 51 -9.95 21.37 -1.93
N ASP A 52 -10.39 20.56 -2.86
CA ASP A 52 -11.16 19.36 -2.57
C ASP A 52 -10.28 18.38 -1.78
N VAL A 53 -10.61 18.20 -0.50
CA VAL A 53 -9.77 17.44 0.43
C VAL A 53 -9.94 15.94 0.21
N SER A 54 -11.14 15.48 -0.11
CA SER A 54 -11.41 14.05 -0.30
C SER A 54 -10.70 13.49 -1.54
N ALA A 55 -10.68 14.26 -2.62
CA ALA A 55 -10.04 13.87 -3.88
C ALA A 55 -8.51 13.99 -3.84
N THR A 56 -7.96 14.86 -3.00
CA THR A 56 -6.52 15.20 -3.01
C THR A 56 -5.72 14.71 -1.81
N SER A 57 -6.39 14.17 -0.76
CA SER A 57 -5.72 13.78 0.50
C SER A 57 -5.92 12.32 0.88
N GLN A 58 -5.20 11.90 1.90
CA GLN A 58 -5.22 10.53 2.43
C GLN A 58 -6.28 10.39 3.52
N ILE A 59 -7.51 10.14 3.13
CA ILE A 59 -8.67 10.04 4.03
C ILE A 59 -8.45 9.10 5.22
N MET A 60 -7.76 7.98 5.04
CA MET A 60 -7.60 7.01 6.12
C MET A 60 -6.63 7.46 7.20
N LEU A 61 -5.67 8.35 6.91
CA LEU A 61 -4.86 8.97 7.96
C LEU A 61 -5.75 9.81 8.88
N HIS A 62 -6.52 10.71 8.30
CA HIS A 62 -7.36 11.65 9.05
C HIS A 62 -8.47 10.94 9.84
N SER A 63 -9.14 9.98 9.19
CA SER A 63 -10.22 9.19 9.81
C SER A 63 -9.72 8.29 10.93
N THR A 64 -8.58 7.61 10.72
CA THR A 64 -8.01 6.73 11.74
C THR A 64 -7.58 7.55 12.96
N ALA A 65 -6.93 8.70 12.76
CA ALA A 65 -6.53 9.57 13.85
C ALA A 65 -7.77 10.15 14.59
N ALA A 66 -8.80 10.58 13.86
CA ALA A 66 -10.03 11.10 14.47
C ALA A 66 -10.75 10.03 15.31
N ILE A 67 -10.96 8.83 14.76
CA ILE A 67 -11.63 7.72 15.47
C ILE A 67 -10.81 7.30 16.69
N THR A 68 -9.50 7.13 16.54
CA THR A 68 -8.65 6.71 17.65
C THR A 68 -8.56 7.79 18.73
N TYR A 69 -8.58 9.06 18.36
CA TYR A 69 -8.69 10.17 19.33
C TYR A 69 -10.00 10.12 20.10
N GLN A 70 -11.14 9.94 19.43
CA GLN A 70 -12.44 9.85 20.10
C GLN A 70 -12.54 8.69 21.08
N ILE A 71 -11.82 7.57 20.81
CA ILE A 71 -11.83 6.39 21.69
C ILE A 71 -10.80 6.50 22.83
N PHE A 72 -9.59 6.97 22.54
CA PHE A 72 -8.44 6.89 23.42
C PHE A 72 -7.88 8.26 23.86
N GLY A 73 -8.33 9.36 23.27
CA GLY A 73 -7.80 10.70 23.54
C GLY A 73 -8.02 11.19 24.98
N GLY A 74 -9.10 10.73 25.63
CA GLY A 74 -9.40 11.08 27.02
C GLY A 74 -9.50 12.60 27.20
N ASN A 75 -8.67 13.14 28.10
CA ASN A 75 -8.61 14.60 28.38
C ASN A 75 -7.48 15.31 27.60
N SER A 76 -6.76 14.62 26.71
CA SER A 76 -5.70 15.26 25.92
C SER A 76 -6.29 16.13 24.82
N SER A 77 -5.53 17.16 24.40
CA SER A 77 -5.90 17.90 23.20
C SER A 77 -5.73 17.04 21.96
N LEU A 78 -6.51 17.29 20.90
CA LEU A 78 -6.30 16.61 19.61
C LEU A 78 -4.89 16.89 19.08
N TYR A 79 -4.37 18.09 19.31
CA TYR A 79 -3.02 18.47 18.89
C TYR A 79 -1.95 17.57 19.53
N ASP A 80 -1.97 17.41 20.85
CA ASP A 80 -1.04 16.54 21.57
C ASP A 80 -1.17 15.07 21.14
N PHE A 81 -2.40 14.62 20.90
CA PHE A 81 -2.67 13.28 20.41
C PHE A 81 -2.03 13.04 19.04
N THR A 82 -2.18 13.98 18.10
CA THR A 82 -1.60 13.85 16.75
C THR A 82 -0.08 13.93 16.74
N ILE A 83 0.53 14.66 17.68
CA ILE A 83 1.99 14.67 17.89
C ILE A 83 2.52 13.28 18.24
N LEU A 84 1.82 12.53 19.10
CA LEU A 84 2.21 11.19 19.55
C LEU A 84 1.81 10.07 18.59
N PHE A 85 0.83 10.32 17.73
CA PHE A 85 0.22 9.32 16.85
C PHE A 85 1.25 8.53 16.00
N PRO A 86 2.24 9.15 15.32
CA PRO A 86 3.22 8.42 14.52
C PRO A 86 4.05 7.43 15.34
N ALA A 87 4.46 7.81 16.54
CA ALA A 87 5.25 6.96 17.43
C ALA A 87 4.44 5.76 17.94
N ILE A 88 3.16 5.95 18.24
CA ILE A 88 2.24 4.86 18.61
C ILE A 88 2.07 3.89 17.45
N ILE A 89 1.78 4.38 16.25
CA ILE A 89 1.63 3.55 15.05
C ILE A 89 2.93 2.82 14.69
N GLY A 90 4.08 3.50 14.81
CA GLY A 90 5.40 2.88 14.64
C GLY A 90 5.63 1.71 15.60
N SER A 91 5.26 1.88 16.88
CA SER A 91 5.36 0.84 17.90
C SER A 91 4.46 -0.36 17.59
N LEU A 92 3.23 -0.14 17.13
CA LEU A 92 2.32 -1.20 16.68
C LEU A 92 2.88 -1.92 15.44
N THR A 93 3.54 -1.20 14.54
CA THR A 93 4.17 -1.77 13.34
C THR A 93 5.28 -2.76 13.71
N VAL A 94 6.05 -2.50 14.77
CA VAL A 94 7.07 -3.44 15.29
C VAL A 94 6.44 -4.79 15.66
N VAL A 95 5.24 -4.78 16.28
CA VAL A 95 4.51 -6.00 16.63
C VAL A 95 4.04 -6.75 15.37
N VAL A 96 3.60 -6.01 14.36
CA VAL A 96 3.18 -6.61 13.06
C VAL A 96 4.37 -7.27 12.36
N ILE A 97 5.53 -6.61 12.32
CA ILE A 97 6.77 -7.18 11.76
C ILE A 97 7.17 -8.46 12.49
N PHE A 98 7.13 -8.45 13.84
CA PHE A 98 7.36 -9.66 14.62
C PHE A 98 6.44 -10.81 14.18
N ALA A 99 5.14 -10.56 14.12
CA ALA A 99 4.15 -11.57 13.74
C ALA A 99 4.35 -12.08 12.30
N LEU A 100 4.66 -11.17 11.37
CA LEU A 100 4.90 -11.49 9.97
C LEU A 100 6.14 -12.37 9.79
N VAL A 101 7.27 -11.99 10.35
CA VAL A 101 8.52 -12.75 10.20
C VAL A 101 8.45 -14.06 10.98
N ARG A 102 7.86 -14.06 12.17
CA ARG A 102 7.61 -15.30 12.94
C ARG A 102 6.83 -16.34 12.13
N LEU A 103 5.92 -15.91 11.28
CA LEU A 103 5.11 -16.79 10.43
C LEU A 103 5.99 -17.70 9.54
N PHE A 104 7.14 -17.20 9.07
CA PHE A 104 8.01 -17.91 8.13
C PHE A 104 9.28 -18.48 8.78
N ALA A 105 9.90 -17.73 9.67
CA ALA A 105 11.26 -17.98 10.15
C ALA A 105 11.34 -18.23 11.67
N GLY A 106 10.18 -18.26 12.37
CA GLY A 106 10.12 -18.57 13.79
C GLY A 106 10.35 -17.37 14.72
N THR A 107 10.27 -17.61 16.03
CA THR A 107 10.21 -16.54 17.04
C THR A 107 11.49 -15.72 17.11
N THR A 108 12.65 -16.37 17.06
CA THR A 108 13.96 -15.69 17.13
C THR A 108 14.15 -14.73 15.96
N ALA A 109 13.88 -15.19 14.72
CA ALA A 109 13.96 -14.33 13.55
C ALA A 109 12.97 -13.17 13.62
N GLY A 110 11.74 -13.41 14.12
CA GLY A 110 10.75 -12.37 14.35
C GLY A 110 11.24 -11.29 15.33
N LEU A 111 11.87 -11.67 16.44
CA LEU A 111 12.43 -10.73 17.42
C LEU A 111 13.56 -9.89 16.82
N PHE A 112 14.47 -10.52 16.09
CA PHE A 112 15.54 -9.76 15.40
C PHE A 112 14.98 -8.81 14.35
N ALA A 113 14.05 -9.25 13.51
CA ALA A 113 13.45 -8.39 12.49
C ALA A 113 12.71 -7.19 13.09
N SER A 114 11.98 -7.41 14.19
CA SER A 114 11.27 -6.32 14.88
C SER A 114 12.23 -5.33 15.54
N LEU A 115 13.32 -5.82 16.15
CA LEU A 115 14.37 -4.97 16.71
C LEU A 115 15.03 -4.14 15.62
N LEU A 116 15.42 -4.77 14.50
CA LEU A 116 16.07 -4.10 13.38
C LEU A 116 15.17 -3.02 12.77
N PHE A 117 13.86 -3.32 12.63
CA PHE A 117 12.88 -2.34 12.17
C PHE A 117 12.79 -1.16 13.14
N ALA A 118 12.70 -1.43 14.45
CA ALA A 118 12.56 -0.38 15.47
C ALA A 118 13.75 0.59 15.53
N VAL A 119 14.98 0.10 15.23
CA VAL A 119 16.20 0.93 15.25
C VAL A 119 16.64 1.40 13.85
N SER A 120 15.85 1.09 12.81
CA SER A 120 16.15 1.53 11.45
C SER A 120 16.00 3.04 11.30
N LEU A 121 17.03 3.70 10.81
CA LEU A 121 17.06 5.16 10.68
C LEU A 121 15.86 5.72 9.88
N PRO A 122 15.46 5.16 8.72
CA PRO A 122 14.29 5.64 7.98
C PRO A 122 13.01 5.57 8.80
N ILE A 123 12.84 4.51 9.60
CA ILE A 123 11.66 4.31 10.44
C ILE A 123 11.65 5.29 11.61
N ILE A 124 12.81 5.53 12.24
CA ILE A 124 12.94 6.50 13.33
C ILE A 124 12.61 7.91 12.82
N ILE A 125 13.12 8.31 11.67
CA ILE A 125 12.87 9.65 11.10
C ILE A 125 11.39 9.81 10.78
N ARG A 126 10.80 8.85 10.07
CA ARG A 126 9.40 8.92 9.59
C ARG A 126 8.36 8.55 10.65
N GLY A 127 8.75 7.93 11.76
CA GLY A 127 7.90 7.60 12.91
C GLY A 127 8.18 8.46 14.14
N SER A 128 8.92 9.56 14.00
CA SER A 128 9.24 10.44 15.11
C SER A 128 8.02 11.23 15.65
N ILE A 129 8.11 11.65 16.89
CA ILE A 129 7.10 12.53 17.52
C ILE A 129 6.96 13.80 16.67
N GLY A 130 5.71 14.18 16.39
CA GLY A 130 5.39 15.34 15.54
C GLY A 130 5.39 15.06 14.03
N TRP A 131 5.82 13.88 13.58
CA TRP A 131 5.78 13.49 12.17
C TRP A 131 4.41 12.94 11.77
N PHE A 132 3.36 13.72 11.90
CA PHE A 132 1.98 13.31 11.61
C PHE A 132 1.72 13.28 10.10
N LYS A 133 2.34 12.30 9.42
CA LYS A 133 2.22 12.04 7.98
C LYS A 133 1.65 10.65 7.69
N SER A 134 1.39 10.39 6.42
CA SER A 134 0.71 9.18 5.94
C SER A 134 1.56 7.91 5.97
N GLU A 135 2.90 8.03 5.91
CA GLU A 135 3.81 6.89 5.77
C GLU A 135 3.74 5.90 6.95
N PRO A 136 3.80 6.33 8.24
CA PRO A 136 3.74 5.39 9.37
C PRO A 136 2.47 4.54 9.35
N LEU A 137 1.33 5.17 9.13
CA LEU A 137 0.03 4.47 9.11
C LEU A 137 -0.10 3.58 7.87
N GLY A 138 0.36 4.06 6.71
CA GLY A 138 0.38 3.27 5.48
C GLY A 138 1.22 2.01 5.63
N ILE A 139 2.43 2.10 6.17
CA ILE A 139 3.30 0.95 6.45
C ILE A 139 2.63 -0.02 7.41
N PHE A 140 2.01 0.48 8.49
CA PHE A 140 1.28 -0.35 9.45
C PHE A 140 0.18 -1.16 8.79
N TYR A 141 -0.72 -0.52 8.05
CA TYR A 141 -1.82 -1.20 7.38
C TYR A 141 -1.34 -2.12 6.27
N GLY A 142 -0.35 -1.71 5.48
CA GLY A 142 0.23 -2.54 4.42
C GLY A 142 0.83 -3.84 4.95
N LEU A 143 1.65 -3.76 6.00
CA LEU A 143 2.25 -4.93 6.65
C LEU A 143 1.21 -5.80 7.37
N LEU A 144 0.22 -5.19 8.02
CA LEU A 144 -0.86 -5.93 8.68
C LEU A 144 -1.74 -6.68 7.66
N GLY A 145 -2.09 -6.03 6.55
CA GLY A 145 -2.82 -6.65 5.44
C GLY A 145 -2.04 -7.81 4.82
N LEU A 146 -0.74 -7.62 4.58
CA LEU A 146 0.16 -8.66 4.11
C LEU A 146 0.25 -9.85 5.10
N TYR A 147 0.42 -9.58 6.39
CA TYR A 147 0.43 -10.60 7.43
C TYR A 147 -0.88 -11.41 7.45
N LEU A 148 -2.02 -10.75 7.40
CA LEU A 148 -3.32 -11.41 7.39
C LEU A 148 -3.47 -12.31 6.17
N PHE A 149 -3.12 -11.82 4.97
CA PHE A 149 -3.17 -12.59 3.73
C PHE A 149 -2.27 -13.83 3.80
N LEU A 150 -1.00 -13.68 4.14
CA LEU A 150 -0.04 -14.79 4.21
C LEU A 150 -0.38 -15.78 5.33
N SER A 151 -0.85 -15.28 6.48
CA SER A 151 -1.31 -16.11 7.59
C SER A 151 -2.59 -16.88 7.25
N ALA A 152 -3.48 -16.31 6.41
CA ALA A 152 -4.66 -17.01 5.91
C ALA A 152 -4.29 -18.20 5.02
N ILE A 153 -3.33 -17.97 4.09
CA ILE A 153 -2.83 -19.03 3.20
C ILE A 153 -2.25 -20.21 3.99
N ARG A 154 -1.66 -19.98 5.16
CA ARG A 154 -1.10 -21.03 6.02
C ARG A 154 -2.09 -21.63 7.02
N SER A 155 -3.30 -21.07 7.13
CA SER A 155 -4.29 -21.52 8.12
C SER A 155 -4.93 -22.85 7.69
N GLU A 156 -4.99 -23.80 8.63
CA GLU A 156 -5.71 -25.07 8.46
C GLU A 156 -7.22 -24.89 8.61
N ASN A 157 -7.63 -23.96 9.46
CA ASN A 157 -9.04 -23.67 9.71
C ASN A 157 -9.60 -22.71 8.64
N LYS A 158 -10.50 -23.22 7.80
CA LYS A 158 -11.09 -22.44 6.68
C LYS A 158 -11.89 -21.22 7.14
N LYS A 159 -12.55 -21.26 8.31
CA LYS A 159 -13.30 -20.11 8.83
C LYS A 159 -12.35 -19.00 9.27
N VAL A 160 -11.28 -19.37 9.98
CA VAL A 160 -10.23 -18.43 10.37
C VAL A 160 -9.51 -17.87 9.15
N ALA A 161 -9.23 -18.72 8.14
CA ALA A 161 -8.65 -18.27 6.88
C ALA A 161 -9.56 -17.25 6.17
N ALA A 162 -10.87 -17.52 6.09
CA ALA A 162 -11.83 -16.60 5.47
C ALA A 162 -11.87 -15.23 6.18
N LEU A 163 -11.91 -15.21 7.51
CA LEU A 163 -11.86 -13.96 8.26
C LEU A 163 -10.56 -13.19 7.99
N LYS A 164 -9.41 -13.88 7.99
CA LYS A 164 -8.13 -13.24 7.69
C LYS A 164 -8.06 -12.69 6.26
N ILE A 165 -8.65 -13.38 5.28
CA ILE A 165 -8.73 -12.94 3.90
C ILE A 165 -9.58 -11.66 3.79
N ILE A 166 -10.76 -11.66 4.42
CA ILE A 166 -11.68 -10.51 4.39
C ILE A 166 -11.02 -9.30 5.06
N PHE A 167 -10.58 -9.45 6.30
CA PHE A 167 -9.92 -8.36 7.02
C PHE A 167 -8.59 -7.95 6.36
N GLY A 168 -7.83 -8.89 5.81
CA GLY A 168 -6.61 -8.60 5.07
C GLY A 168 -6.86 -7.70 3.85
N GLY A 169 -7.90 -7.98 3.07
CA GLY A 169 -8.31 -7.15 1.93
C GLY A 169 -8.75 -5.74 2.37
N ILE A 170 -9.57 -5.65 3.42
CA ILE A 170 -10.02 -4.37 4.00
C ILE A 170 -8.83 -3.53 4.48
N ILE A 171 -7.97 -4.12 5.30
CA ILE A 171 -6.82 -3.43 5.90
C ILE A 171 -5.81 -3.00 4.83
N MET A 172 -5.58 -3.82 3.80
CA MET A 172 -4.72 -3.44 2.69
C MET A 172 -5.29 -2.26 1.89
N ALA A 173 -6.62 -2.19 1.71
CA ALA A 173 -7.29 -1.05 1.07
C ALA A 173 -7.17 0.22 1.92
N PHE A 174 -7.31 0.11 3.25
CA PHE A 174 -7.05 1.21 4.17
C PHE A 174 -5.60 1.70 4.09
N GLY A 175 -4.64 0.78 3.91
CA GLY A 175 -3.26 1.12 3.63
C GLY A 175 -3.13 1.97 2.37
N MET A 176 -3.77 1.59 1.27
CA MET A 176 -3.76 2.36 0.02
C MET A 176 -4.43 3.73 0.18
N ALA A 177 -5.53 3.83 0.92
CA ALA A 177 -6.20 5.09 1.22
C ALA A 177 -5.47 5.95 2.28
N SER A 178 -4.48 5.37 2.99
CA SER A 178 -3.57 6.09 3.89
C SER A 178 -2.35 6.65 3.16
N TRP A 179 -1.76 5.87 2.26
CA TRP A 179 -0.48 6.22 1.61
C TRP A 179 -0.31 5.53 0.26
N GLY A 180 -0.09 6.31 -0.79
CA GLY A 180 0.12 5.79 -2.13
C GLY A 180 1.32 4.85 -2.27
N GLY A 181 2.33 4.98 -1.40
CA GLY A 181 3.49 4.09 -1.33
C GLY A 181 3.15 2.64 -0.96
N ASN A 182 1.93 2.34 -0.49
CA ASN A 182 1.49 0.96 -0.25
C ASN A 182 1.50 0.07 -1.50
N GLN A 183 1.66 0.63 -2.70
CA GLN A 183 1.92 -0.16 -3.91
C GLN A 183 3.15 -1.05 -3.78
N PHE A 184 4.13 -0.70 -2.93
CA PHE A 184 5.26 -1.56 -2.60
C PHE A 184 4.88 -2.90 -1.95
N PHE A 185 3.73 -2.98 -1.29
CA PHE A 185 3.20 -4.25 -0.78
C PHE A 185 2.33 -4.96 -1.81
N VAL A 186 1.58 -4.21 -2.60
CA VAL A 186 0.63 -4.72 -3.59
C VAL A 186 1.35 -5.47 -4.72
N ILE A 187 2.42 -4.89 -5.28
CA ILE A 187 3.17 -5.49 -6.40
C ILE A 187 3.80 -6.85 -6.03
N PRO A 188 4.54 -6.99 -4.90
CA PRO A 188 5.05 -8.30 -4.48
C PRO A 188 3.97 -9.34 -4.20
N ILE A 189 2.80 -8.94 -3.69
CA ILE A 189 1.65 -9.85 -3.53
C ILE A 189 1.20 -10.36 -4.90
N GLY A 190 1.14 -9.52 -5.92
CA GLY A 190 0.82 -9.92 -7.28
C GLY A 190 1.80 -10.96 -7.83
N LEU A 191 3.10 -10.72 -7.65
CA LEU A 191 4.14 -11.70 -8.04
C LEU A 191 4.00 -13.02 -7.27
N PHE A 192 3.68 -12.96 -5.98
CA PHE A 192 3.42 -14.16 -5.18
C PHE A 192 2.18 -14.93 -5.68
N ILE A 193 1.10 -14.22 -6.06
CA ILE A 193 -0.10 -14.84 -6.63
C ILE A 193 0.22 -15.58 -7.93
N LEU A 194 1.09 -15.03 -8.79
CA LEU A 194 1.56 -15.72 -10.01
C LEU A 194 2.26 -17.05 -9.70
N ALA A 195 2.99 -17.13 -8.59
CA ALA A 195 3.70 -18.34 -8.18
C ALA A 195 2.80 -19.39 -7.52
N LEU A 196 1.69 -18.98 -6.88
CA LEU A 196 0.83 -19.87 -6.08
C LEU A 196 0.31 -21.12 -6.83
N PRO A 197 -0.10 -21.08 -8.10
CA PRO A 197 -0.57 -22.28 -8.82
C PRO A 197 0.51 -23.39 -8.94
N PHE A 198 1.78 -23.01 -8.84
CA PHE A 198 2.92 -23.92 -8.92
C PHE A 198 3.40 -24.40 -7.54
N LEU A 199 3.25 -23.55 -6.52
CA LEU A 199 3.78 -23.81 -5.18
C LEU A 199 2.79 -24.57 -4.28
N ARG A 200 1.48 -24.38 -4.48
CA ARG A 200 0.47 -24.91 -3.57
C ARG A 200 -0.50 -25.89 -4.25
N LYS A 201 -0.69 -27.05 -3.63
CA LYS A 201 -1.55 -28.12 -4.16
C LYS A 201 -3.04 -27.94 -3.83
N ASP A 202 -3.40 -27.17 -2.80
CA ASP A 202 -4.81 -26.91 -2.45
C ASP A 202 -5.43 -25.86 -3.35
N HIS A 203 -5.65 -26.25 -4.59
CA HIS A 203 -6.24 -25.38 -5.63
C HIS A 203 -7.66 -24.93 -5.27
N LYS A 204 -8.45 -25.76 -4.54
CA LYS A 204 -9.80 -25.37 -4.12
C LYS A 204 -9.76 -24.18 -3.18
N PHE A 205 -8.81 -24.16 -2.26
CA PHE A 205 -8.60 -23.04 -1.37
C PHE A 205 -8.20 -21.77 -2.12
N LEU A 206 -7.22 -21.88 -3.04
CA LEU A 206 -6.73 -20.74 -3.82
C LEU A 206 -7.82 -20.10 -4.70
N LEU A 207 -8.69 -20.92 -5.30
CA LEU A 207 -9.76 -20.46 -6.20
C LEU A 207 -10.78 -19.52 -5.54
N TRP A 208 -10.97 -19.60 -4.23
CA TRP A 208 -11.88 -18.68 -3.56
C TRP A 208 -11.14 -17.62 -2.72
N SER A 209 -10.03 -17.98 -2.09
CA SER A 209 -9.35 -17.11 -1.12
C SER A 209 -8.65 -15.93 -1.80
N VAL A 210 -7.93 -16.18 -2.90
CA VAL A 210 -7.21 -15.12 -3.61
C VAL A 210 -8.15 -14.16 -4.33
N PRO A 211 -9.15 -14.60 -5.13
CA PRO A 211 -10.12 -13.69 -5.71
C PRO A 211 -10.93 -12.91 -4.68
N LEU A 212 -11.25 -13.53 -3.53
CA LEU A 212 -11.96 -12.83 -2.45
C LEU A 212 -11.10 -11.71 -1.85
N PHE A 213 -9.82 -11.99 -1.55
CA PHE A 213 -8.90 -10.97 -1.04
C PHE A 213 -8.75 -9.81 -2.00
N VAL A 214 -8.43 -10.11 -3.27
CA VAL A 214 -8.22 -9.10 -4.30
C VAL A 214 -9.50 -8.33 -4.61
N GLY A 215 -10.65 -9.04 -4.69
CA GLY A 215 -11.94 -8.41 -4.92
C GLY A 215 -12.32 -7.42 -3.82
N ILE A 216 -12.18 -7.80 -2.54
CA ILE A 216 -12.43 -6.89 -1.41
C ILE A 216 -11.46 -5.70 -1.44
N PHE A 217 -10.18 -5.95 -1.65
CA PHE A 217 -9.17 -4.91 -1.73
C PHE A 217 -9.49 -3.89 -2.82
N LEU A 218 -9.79 -4.34 -4.04
CA LEU A 218 -10.08 -3.46 -5.17
C LEU A 218 -11.43 -2.74 -5.01
N LEU A 219 -12.45 -3.43 -4.49
CA LEU A 219 -13.77 -2.84 -4.23
C LEU A 219 -13.66 -1.66 -3.27
N ILE A 220 -13.01 -1.89 -2.12
CA ILE A 220 -12.86 -0.85 -1.09
C ILE A 220 -11.93 0.27 -1.55
N SER A 221 -10.80 -0.06 -2.21
CA SER A 221 -9.90 0.96 -2.75
C SER A 221 -10.58 1.82 -3.82
N GLY A 222 -11.44 1.24 -4.64
CA GLY A 222 -12.19 1.95 -5.67
C GLY A 222 -13.37 2.76 -5.14
N SER A 223 -13.86 2.49 -3.92
CA SER A 223 -14.95 3.24 -3.30
C SER A 223 -14.52 4.56 -2.66
N PHE A 224 -13.22 4.75 -2.40
CA PHE A 224 -12.68 6.06 -2.02
C PHE A 224 -12.46 6.93 -3.27
N GLU A 225 -12.52 8.25 -3.11
CA GLU A 225 -12.12 9.16 -4.18
C GLU A 225 -10.63 9.05 -4.47
N ARG A 226 -9.83 8.87 -3.41
CA ARG A 226 -8.42 8.55 -3.49
C ARG A 226 -8.10 7.35 -2.59
N PRO A 227 -7.62 6.21 -3.14
CA PRO A 227 -7.02 5.95 -4.46
C PRO A 227 -7.99 5.88 -5.64
N GLY A 228 -9.27 5.51 -5.46
CA GLY A 228 -10.31 5.56 -6.46
C GLY A 228 -10.20 4.58 -7.64
N LEU A 229 -11.07 4.73 -8.61
CA LEU A 229 -11.11 3.88 -9.81
C LEU A 229 -9.83 4.00 -10.66
N SER A 230 -9.17 5.14 -10.64
CA SER A 230 -7.89 5.35 -11.35
C SER A 230 -6.78 4.41 -10.86
N PHE A 231 -6.78 4.11 -9.56
CA PHE A 231 -5.89 3.10 -8.99
C PHE A 231 -6.29 1.69 -9.41
N VAL A 232 -7.59 1.36 -9.35
CA VAL A 232 -8.11 0.02 -9.67
C VAL A 232 -7.80 -0.36 -11.12
N LEU A 233 -7.97 0.56 -12.05
CA LEU A 233 -7.70 0.40 -13.48
C LEU A 233 -6.24 0.70 -13.86
N GLY A 234 -5.47 1.25 -12.93
CA GLY A 234 -4.06 1.58 -13.11
C GLY A 234 -3.12 0.40 -12.75
N LEU A 235 -1.80 0.70 -12.76
CA LEU A 235 -0.75 -0.27 -12.49
C LEU A 235 -0.96 -0.99 -11.13
N GLY A 236 -1.39 -0.26 -10.09
CA GLY A 236 -1.60 -0.81 -8.76
C GLY A 236 -2.68 -1.91 -8.74
N GLY A 237 -3.87 -1.63 -9.25
CA GLY A 237 -4.97 -2.61 -9.28
C GLY A 237 -4.71 -3.76 -10.24
N LEU A 238 -4.21 -3.48 -11.45
CA LEU A 238 -3.90 -4.49 -12.45
C LEU A 238 -2.76 -5.43 -12.01
N SER A 239 -1.83 -4.95 -11.16
CA SER A 239 -0.77 -5.81 -10.60
C SER A 239 -1.30 -6.92 -9.67
N LEU A 240 -2.55 -6.86 -9.22
CA LEU A 240 -3.23 -7.94 -8.52
C LEU A 240 -4.29 -8.64 -9.38
N LEU A 241 -5.02 -7.89 -10.19
CA LEU A 241 -6.11 -8.44 -11.00
C LEU A 241 -5.58 -9.43 -12.04
N ILE A 242 -4.55 -9.05 -12.81
CA ILE A 242 -3.95 -9.92 -13.83
C ILE A 242 -3.38 -11.21 -13.21
N PRO A 243 -2.55 -11.18 -12.15
CA PRO A 243 -2.12 -12.39 -11.45
C PRO A 243 -3.27 -13.26 -10.91
N THR A 244 -4.36 -12.64 -10.45
CA THR A 244 -5.52 -13.38 -9.96
C THR A 244 -6.24 -14.11 -11.08
N VAL A 245 -6.45 -13.45 -12.22
CA VAL A 245 -7.00 -14.09 -13.43
C VAL A 245 -6.08 -15.21 -13.91
N PHE A 246 -4.76 -14.97 -13.94
CA PHE A 246 -3.80 -16.02 -14.27
C PHE A 246 -3.89 -17.22 -13.31
N LEU A 247 -3.95 -16.98 -12.00
CA LEU A 247 -4.08 -18.05 -10.99
C LEU A 247 -5.31 -18.92 -11.27
N VAL A 248 -6.48 -18.31 -11.47
CA VAL A 248 -7.72 -19.04 -11.73
C VAL A 248 -7.62 -19.82 -13.03
N THR A 249 -7.20 -19.20 -14.13
CA THR A 249 -7.08 -19.84 -15.42
C THR A 249 -5.99 -20.93 -15.45
N SER A 250 -4.85 -20.70 -14.78
CA SER A 250 -3.78 -21.68 -14.62
C SER A 250 -4.28 -22.95 -13.88
N ILE A 251 -5.03 -22.79 -12.78
CA ILE A 251 -5.62 -23.92 -12.06
C ILE A 251 -6.61 -24.70 -12.96
N LEU A 252 -7.42 -24.00 -13.74
CA LEU A 252 -8.33 -24.64 -14.70
C LEU A 252 -7.56 -25.41 -15.78
N VAL A 253 -6.53 -24.80 -16.36
CA VAL A 253 -5.64 -25.46 -17.33
C VAL A 253 -4.99 -26.70 -16.73
N GLN A 254 -4.48 -26.62 -15.49
CA GLN A 254 -3.89 -27.79 -14.82
C GLN A 254 -4.91 -28.91 -14.58
N LYS A 255 -6.19 -28.58 -14.35
CA LYS A 255 -7.25 -29.56 -14.12
C LYS A 255 -7.60 -30.36 -15.39
N ILE A 256 -7.53 -29.72 -16.56
CA ILE A 256 -7.85 -30.37 -17.86
C ILE A 256 -6.62 -30.97 -18.56
N SER A 257 -5.41 -30.60 -18.12
CA SER A 257 -4.15 -31.07 -18.68
C SER A 257 -3.77 -32.46 -18.14
N LYS A 258 -3.09 -33.26 -18.98
CA LYS A 258 -2.40 -34.47 -18.50
C LYS A 258 -1.32 -34.12 -17.52
N ASP A 259 -1.05 -34.98 -16.52
CA ASP A 259 -0.13 -34.70 -15.41
C ASP A 259 1.25 -34.22 -15.87
N GLU A 260 1.79 -34.83 -16.92
CA GLU A 260 3.10 -34.49 -17.52
C GLU A 260 3.17 -33.05 -18.06
N ASN A 261 2.02 -32.46 -18.43
CA ASN A 261 1.95 -31.21 -19.17
C ASN A 261 1.38 -30.04 -18.30
N LYS A 262 0.95 -30.28 -17.06
CA LYS A 262 0.30 -29.29 -16.21
C LYS A 262 1.13 -28.01 -16.06
N ILE A 263 2.38 -28.15 -15.64
CA ILE A 263 3.30 -27.03 -15.43
C ILE A 263 3.61 -26.35 -16.76
N ARG A 264 3.93 -27.13 -17.80
CA ARG A 264 4.26 -26.61 -19.14
C ARG A 264 3.13 -25.75 -19.69
N ASN A 265 1.89 -26.24 -19.62
CA ASN A 265 0.73 -25.54 -20.16
C ASN A 265 0.43 -24.26 -19.36
N SER A 266 0.62 -24.28 -18.03
CA SER A 266 0.50 -23.09 -17.19
C SER A 266 1.58 -22.04 -17.50
N LEU A 267 2.83 -22.47 -17.80
CA LEU A 267 3.90 -21.58 -18.22
C LEU A 267 3.63 -20.98 -19.61
N PHE A 268 3.11 -21.76 -20.56
CA PHE A 268 2.68 -21.22 -21.85
C PHE A 268 1.57 -20.18 -21.70
N LEU A 269 0.60 -20.41 -20.81
CA LEU A 269 -0.42 -19.43 -20.49
C LEU A 269 0.19 -18.14 -19.93
N LEU A 270 1.14 -18.23 -18.99
CA LEU A 270 1.82 -17.07 -18.42
C LEU A 270 2.57 -16.27 -19.50
N ILE A 271 3.36 -16.94 -20.33
CA ILE A 271 4.09 -16.32 -21.43
C ILE A 271 3.11 -15.64 -22.41
N SER A 272 1.99 -16.30 -22.72
CA SER A 272 0.98 -15.72 -23.61
C SER A 272 0.36 -14.45 -23.03
N ILE A 273 0.05 -14.44 -21.73
CA ILE A 273 -0.47 -13.23 -21.06
C ILE A 273 0.56 -12.10 -21.08
N ILE A 274 1.84 -12.39 -20.83
CA ILE A 274 2.91 -11.40 -20.88
C ILE A 274 3.06 -10.83 -22.30
N VAL A 275 3.15 -11.69 -23.30
CA VAL A 275 3.33 -11.27 -24.70
C VAL A 275 2.14 -10.44 -25.19
N VAL A 276 0.92 -10.94 -24.99
CA VAL A 276 -0.30 -10.22 -25.41
C VAL A 276 -0.45 -8.90 -24.61
N GLY A 277 -0.21 -8.94 -23.30
CA GLY A 277 -0.27 -7.74 -22.46
C GLY A 277 0.74 -6.67 -22.89
N SER A 278 2.00 -7.06 -23.13
CA SER A 278 3.04 -6.13 -23.62
C SER A 278 2.69 -5.55 -24.99
N PHE A 279 2.17 -6.37 -25.88
CA PHE A 279 1.73 -5.92 -27.21
C PHE A 279 0.57 -4.91 -27.11
N LEU A 280 -0.42 -5.17 -26.25
CA LEU A 280 -1.53 -4.25 -26.03
C LEU A 280 -1.07 -2.92 -25.41
N ILE A 281 -0.10 -2.94 -24.49
CA ILE A 281 0.45 -1.72 -23.89
C ILE A 281 1.15 -0.86 -24.96
N VAL A 282 1.99 -1.48 -25.81
CA VAL A 282 2.70 -0.78 -26.87
C VAL A 282 1.72 -0.19 -27.89
N LEU A 283 0.74 -0.98 -28.32
CA LEU A 283 -0.29 -0.47 -29.26
C LEU A 283 -1.12 0.67 -28.66
N ASN A 284 -1.41 0.59 -27.36
CA ASN A 284 -2.22 1.61 -26.70
C ASN A 284 -1.46 2.93 -26.51
N ASP A 285 -0.14 2.90 -26.38
CA ASP A 285 0.71 4.09 -26.27
C ASP A 285 0.62 4.95 -27.54
N GLU A 286 0.52 4.29 -28.70
CA GLU A 286 0.39 4.97 -29.99
C GLU A 286 -1.06 5.37 -30.31
N SER A 287 -2.03 4.54 -29.95
CA SER A 287 -3.42 4.65 -30.42
C SER A 287 -4.42 5.20 -29.42
N ASN A 288 -4.08 5.22 -28.11
CA ASN A 288 -4.97 5.58 -27.01
C ASN A 288 -6.36 4.89 -27.04
N LEU A 289 -6.41 3.64 -27.52
CA LEU A 289 -7.65 2.88 -27.66
C LEU A 289 -8.25 2.45 -26.32
N LEU A 290 -7.40 2.26 -25.31
CA LEU A 290 -7.81 1.85 -23.97
C LEU A 290 -7.57 3.00 -22.97
N PRO A 291 -8.44 3.19 -21.99
CA PRO A 291 -8.28 4.23 -20.97
C PRO A 291 -7.21 3.84 -19.94
N LEU A 292 -6.05 3.38 -20.42
CA LEU A 292 -4.93 2.94 -19.58
C LEU A 292 -3.74 3.91 -19.77
N PRO A 293 -3.08 4.32 -18.69
CA PRO A 293 -1.90 5.17 -18.78
C PRO A 293 -0.68 4.34 -19.22
N SER A 294 -0.59 4.01 -20.52
CA SER A 294 0.43 3.12 -21.08
C SER A 294 1.85 3.56 -20.77
N PHE A 295 2.11 4.88 -20.75
CA PHE A 295 3.42 5.43 -20.39
C PHE A 295 3.90 5.00 -18.98
N ARG A 296 2.97 4.82 -18.00
CA ARG A 296 3.34 4.35 -16.66
C ARG A 296 3.81 2.91 -16.64
N TYR A 297 3.23 2.06 -17.49
CA TYR A 297 3.65 0.67 -17.62
C TYR A 297 5.01 0.57 -18.33
N LEU A 298 5.24 1.37 -19.36
CA LEU A 298 6.52 1.44 -20.06
C LEU A 298 7.61 1.97 -19.13
N ASN A 299 7.34 3.00 -18.35
CA ASN A 299 8.26 3.52 -17.34
C ASN A 299 8.59 2.47 -16.26
N ALA A 300 7.61 1.71 -15.80
CA ALA A 300 7.85 0.63 -14.82
C ALA A 300 8.74 -0.50 -15.39
N MET A 301 8.73 -0.71 -16.70
CA MET A 301 9.60 -1.68 -17.39
C MET A 301 11.01 -1.16 -17.63
N ASN A 302 11.22 0.14 -17.60
CA ASN A 302 12.54 0.76 -17.78
C ASN A 302 12.98 1.50 -16.50
N PRO A 303 13.77 0.86 -15.63
CA PRO A 303 14.21 1.46 -14.37
C PRO A 303 15.18 2.65 -14.54
N PHE A 304 15.65 2.89 -15.77
CA PHE A 304 16.56 4.00 -16.09
C PHE A 304 15.83 5.23 -16.65
N LEU A 305 14.50 5.15 -16.88
CA LEU A 305 13.71 6.30 -17.24
C LEU A 305 13.53 7.19 -16.00
N THR A 306 14.14 8.37 -16.05
CA THR A 306 13.87 9.45 -15.10
C THR A 306 12.73 10.30 -15.63
N THR A 307 11.90 10.84 -14.72
CA THR A 307 10.89 11.82 -15.11
C THR A 307 11.58 13.06 -15.63
N VAL A 308 11.06 13.62 -16.72
CA VAL A 308 11.51 14.90 -17.30
C VAL A 308 10.61 16.07 -16.87
N ASP A 309 9.69 15.86 -15.95
CA ASP A 309 8.82 16.93 -15.43
C ASP A 309 9.58 17.74 -14.38
N PRO A 310 9.87 19.04 -14.64
CA PRO A 310 10.62 19.89 -13.71
C PRO A 310 9.93 20.06 -12.35
N LEU A 311 8.59 19.99 -12.31
CA LEU A 311 7.84 20.07 -11.05
C LEU A 311 8.03 18.79 -10.21
N VAL A 312 8.05 17.63 -10.86
CA VAL A 312 8.32 16.36 -10.19
C VAL A 312 9.76 16.30 -9.71
N ASP A 313 10.72 16.77 -10.51
CA ASP A 313 12.15 16.79 -10.16
C ASP A 313 12.46 17.80 -9.03
N SER A 314 11.62 18.82 -8.83
CA SER A 314 11.80 19.79 -7.76
C SER A 314 11.50 19.21 -6.36
N VAL A 315 10.77 18.09 -6.29
CA VAL A 315 10.43 17.43 -5.03
C VAL A 315 11.59 16.54 -4.58
N ALA A 316 12.16 16.82 -3.41
CA ALA A 316 13.34 16.11 -2.89
C ALA A 316 13.14 14.59 -2.79
N GLU A 317 11.91 14.13 -2.50
CA GLU A 317 11.58 12.71 -2.42
C GLU A 317 11.58 11.99 -3.78
N HIS A 318 11.49 12.74 -4.88
CA HIS A 318 11.52 12.18 -6.25
C HIS A 318 12.94 12.16 -6.84
N GLN A 319 13.88 12.81 -6.21
CA GLN A 319 15.27 12.81 -6.68
C GLN A 319 15.93 11.44 -6.48
N SER A 320 16.83 11.11 -7.40
CA SER A 320 17.63 9.89 -7.27
C SER A 320 18.53 9.98 -6.03
N THR A 321 18.42 8.99 -5.15
CA THR A 321 19.22 8.92 -3.93
C THR A 321 20.68 8.60 -4.29
N SER A 322 21.63 9.41 -3.83
CA SER A 322 23.03 9.12 -4.03
C SER A 322 23.44 7.82 -3.32
N ILE A 323 24.49 7.16 -3.83
CA ILE A 323 25.03 5.93 -3.21
C ILE A 323 25.38 6.16 -1.74
N THR A 324 25.94 7.33 -1.42
CA THR A 324 26.30 7.71 -0.05
C THR A 324 25.08 7.79 0.86
N ILE A 325 24.01 8.45 0.42
CA ILE A 325 22.76 8.56 1.19
C ILE A 325 22.09 7.18 1.31
N SER A 326 22.05 6.40 0.23
CA SER A 326 21.53 5.03 0.26
C SER A 326 22.29 4.17 1.26
N PHE A 327 23.64 4.29 1.32
CA PHE A 327 24.44 3.57 2.30
C PHE A 327 24.19 4.05 3.72
N LEU A 328 24.04 5.35 3.96
CA LEU A 328 23.72 5.90 5.29
C LEU A 328 22.35 5.43 5.78
N LEU A 329 21.36 5.36 4.91
CA LEU A 329 19.99 4.94 5.26
C LEU A 329 19.86 3.43 5.47
N HIS A 330 20.51 2.63 4.62
CA HIS A 330 20.34 1.16 4.61
C HIS A 330 21.53 0.43 5.24
N SER A 331 22.72 1.07 5.24
CA SER A 331 23.89 0.61 5.97
C SER A 331 24.21 -0.89 5.73
N VAL A 332 24.61 -1.55 6.78
CA VAL A 332 24.97 -2.99 6.81
C VAL A 332 23.76 -3.90 6.53
N TRP A 333 22.53 -3.40 6.66
CA TRP A 333 21.30 -4.18 6.44
C TRP A 333 21.17 -4.71 5.02
N MET A 334 21.65 -3.97 4.03
CA MET A 334 21.67 -4.43 2.63
C MET A 334 22.54 -5.67 2.45
N ILE A 335 23.68 -5.72 3.16
CA ILE A 335 24.59 -6.86 3.12
C ILE A 335 23.93 -8.08 3.76
N PHE A 336 23.35 -7.92 4.94
CA PHE A 336 22.66 -9.02 5.62
C PHE A 336 21.42 -9.50 4.84
N ALA A 337 20.67 -8.58 4.21
CA ALA A 337 19.57 -8.95 3.33
C ALA A 337 20.06 -9.76 2.13
N GLY A 338 21.16 -9.34 1.50
CA GLY A 338 21.78 -10.09 0.40
C GLY A 338 22.23 -11.50 0.81
N ILE A 339 22.87 -11.64 1.98
CA ILE A 339 23.28 -12.94 2.53
C ILE A 339 22.04 -13.82 2.85
N GLY A 340 20.96 -13.21 3.37
CA GLY A 340 19.75 -13.94 3.70
C GLY A 340 18.92 -14.41 2.51
N VAL A 341 19.13 -13.83 1.34
CA VAL A 341 18.51 -14.25 0.07
C VAL A 341 19.29 -15.38 -0.59
N TRP A 342 20.58 -15.47 -0.31
CA TRP A 342 21.47 -16.51 -0.83
C TRP A 342 21.40 -17.80 0.01
#